data_e384e33adb53f1665df89b76620d217a
#
_entry.id   e384e33adb53f1665df89b76620d217a
#
_cell.length_a   1.000
_cell.length_b   1.000
_cell.length_c   1.000
_cell.angle_alpha   90.00
_cell.angle_beta   90.00
_cell.angle_gamma   90.00
#
_symmetry.space_group_name_H-M   'P 1'
#
loop_
_entity.id
_entity.type
_entity.pdbx_description
1 polymer ?
#
loop_
_entity_poly.entity_id
_entity_poly.type
_entity_poly.pdbx_seq_one_letter_code
_entity_poly.pdbx_strand_id
1 'polypeptide(L)'
;MKRPQLLRSACAVAISFILAPQAISAEEVERIEVTGTHIKRTDMEGASPMTVLTAEDIAKSGAQDISQLLSKLPVSGSGTFSTQGNNSDDTANGGAAVSLRGLGADSTLVLLNGRRIAVSSFAKSIDTAFVDINSIPISAVKRIDIVKDGASATYGSDAIAGVINIILKKDFEGFEVNGKVAETVEDGGGQQSGSILFGTDAANGKAHTTVIFDYFKERETLFGDRDYSKSANQTANGGSDFRSSAGNPGSYIPATIGADGSITPKSDQFSWTPDVNCPAADVKGAYCRYDYAPVMTSTPESTRVGLSVFQDYEFNDELKLFAEMMYQHNESVVKGAASPSFGEFYMLNSNPLFTSGVATNPFAGEDLTMRRRLTETGPRQKSSESDSARVVMGLNGFLTDWEWEVAYTYSYNRNHEYGEQGFVWTPRLQEAINSGAFNPLATTQMGDVIDQISVNTTRSGKSTTNAVDGKIAGEVFAMPAGAVSMAVGFEYREEKLSDNPDELFKRGEIFGTEATEASGERDQKSLFVEFAVPLFE
;
A
#
# COMPACT_ATOMS: atom_id res chain seq x y z
N MET A 1 -18.60 25.64 36.65
CA MET A 1 -17.35 26.38 36.43
C MET A 1 -16.95 26.18 34.97
N LYS A 2 -17.12 27.21 34.14
CA LYS A 2 -16.81 27.17 32.70
C LYS A 2 -15.30 27.33 32.53
N ARG A 3 -14.64 26.37 31.85
CA ARG A 3 -13.25 26.54 31.39
C ARG A 3 -13.26 27.34 30.09
N PRO A 4 -12.34 28.30 29.91
CA PRO A 4 -12.24 29.04 28.66
C PRO A 4 -11.62 28.17 27.57
N GLN A 5 -12.27 28.11 26.42
CA GLN A 5 -11.70 27.58 25.19
C GLN A 5 -10.62 28.54 24.68
N LEU A 6 -9.39 28.12 24.74
CA LEU A 6 -8.27 28.78 24.04
C LEU A 6 -8.32 28.33 22.57
N LEU A 7 -8.64 29.29 21.70
CA LEU A 7 -8.42 29.17 20.26
C LEU A 7 -6.93 28.90 20.03
N ARG A 8 -6.58 27.70 19.59
CA ARG A 8 -5.27 27.39 19.02
C ARG A 8 -5.37 27.56 17.52
N SER A 9 -5.07 28.76 17.03
CA SER A 9 -4.76 28.97 15.62
C SER A 9 -3.41 28.35 15.34
N ALA A 10 -3.37 27.21 14.64
CA ALA A 10 -2.15 26.66 14.12
C ALA A 10 -1.73 27.47 12.89
N CYS A 11 -0.77 28.36 13.05
CA CYS A 11 -0.07 29.00 11.93
C CYS A 11 0.86 27.95 11.30
N ALA A 12 0.60 27.59 10.05
CA ALA A 12 1.59 26.89 9.23
C ALA A 12 2.77 27.83 8.96
N VAL A 13 3.89 27.57 9.60
CA VAL A 13 5.16 28.30 9.34
C VAL A 13 5.95 27.48 8.34
N ALA A 14 5.89 27.89 7.06
CA ALA A 14 6.82 27.42 6.04
C ALA A 14 8.05 28.34 6.06
N ILE A 15 9.17 27.85 6.57
CA ILE A 15 10.45 28.57 6.51
C ILE A 15 11.25 27.98 5.36
N SER A 16 11.25 28.68 4.22
CA SER A 16 12.15 28.40 3.10
C SER A 16 13.30 29.39 3.13
N PHE A 17 14.51 28.95 3.36
CA PHE A 17 15.72 29.73 3.17
C PHE A 17 16.31 29.42 1.80
N ILE A 18 16.13 30.33 0.84
CA ILE A 18 16.79 30.26 -0.46
C ILE A 18 17.95 31.26 -0.45
N LEU A 19 19.16 30.77 -0.47
CA LEU A 19 20.37 31.54 -0.79
C LEU A 19 21.00 30.91 -2.02
N ALA A 20 20.67 31.42 -3.19
CA ALA A 20 21.33 31.02 -4.42
C ALA A 20 21.90 32.26 -5.14
N PRO A 21 23.16 32.24 -5.59
CA PRO A 21 23.65 33.19 -6.58
C PRO A 21 23.19 32.77 -7.97
N GLN A 22 22.51 33.65 -8.70
CA GLN A 22 22.12 33.41 -10.09
C GLN A 22 23.34 33.58 -11.01
N ALA A 23 23.76 32.50 -11.64
CA ALA A 23 24.60 32.55 -12.83
C ALA A 23 23.71 32.39 -14.08
N ILE A 24 23.72 33.36 -14.97
CA ILE A 24 23.02 33.32 -16.25
C ILE A 24 23.90 32.49 -17.18
N SER A 25 23.48 31.26 -17.48
CA SER A 25 24.08 30.42 -18.53
C SER A 25 23.22 30.47 -19.78
N ALA A 26 23.87 30.43 -20.95
CA ALA A 26 23.19 30.38 -22.25
C ALA A 26 22.38 29.10 -22.38
N GLU A 27 21.15 29.26 -22.84
CA GLU A 27 20.17 28.19 -23.04
C GLU A 27 20.63 27.24 -24.15
N GLU A 28 21.26 26.13 -23.77
CA GLU A 28 21.42 24.96 -24.63
C GLU A 28 20.06 24.26 -24.67
N VAL A 29 19.51 24.04 -25.86
CA VAL A 29 18.19 23.37 -26.03
C VAL A 29 18.33 21.94 -25.55
N GLU A 30 17.96 21.70 -24.30
CA GLU A 30 18.05 20.41 -23.64
C GLU A 30 17.06 19.44 -24.30
N ARG A 31 17.57 18.38 -24.94
CA ARG A 31 16.76 17.29 -25.47
C ARG A 31 16.26 16.45 -24.30
N ILE A 32 14.95 16.53 -24.03
CA ILE A 32 14.31 15.88 -22.89
C ILE A 32 13.93 14.44 -23.25
N GLU A 33 14.22 13.49 -22.37
CA GLU A 33 13.66 12.14 -22.46
C GLU A 33 12.17 12.21 -22.10
N VAL A 34 11.31 11.88 -23.08
CA VAL A 34 9.87 11.94 -22.95
C VAL A 34 9.34 10.54 -22.68
N THR A 35 8.54 10.35 -21.63
CA THR A 35 7.92 9.05 -21.33
C THR A 35 6.98 8.64 -22.48
N GLY A 36 7.09 7.38 -22.93
CA GLY A 36 6.30 6.83 -24.04
C GLY A 36 7.07 6.68 -25.36
N THR A 37 8.32 7.12 -25.41
CA THR A 37 9.24 6.96 -26.56
C THR A 37 10.66 6.79 -26.09
N HIS A 38 11.48 6.05 -26.83
CA HIS A 38 12.93 5.91 -26.62
C HIS A 38 13.75 6.89 -27.45
N ILE A 39 13.08 7.68 -28.32
CA ILE A 39 13.70 8.71 -29.13
C ILE A 39 13.53 10.05 -28.41
N LYS A 40 14.66 10.68 -28.02
CA LYS A 40 14.65 12.01 -27.39
C LYS A 40 14.07 13.06 -28.31
N ARG A 41 13.19 13.90 -27.80
CA ARG A 41 12.52 14.97 -28.55
C ARG A 41 12.76 16.32 -27.89
N THR A 42 12.62 17.38 -28.66
CA THR A 42 12.61 18.77 -28.18
C THR A 42 11.23 19.18 -27.67
N ASP A 43 10.16 18.49 -28.11
CA ASP A 43 8.78 18.75 -27.73
C ASP A 43 8.23 17.63 -26.85
N MET A 44 7.51 18.03 -25.80
CA MET A 44 6.85 17.09 -24.86
C MET A 44 5.57 16.44 -25.45
N GLU A 45 5.13 16.82 -26.64
CA GLU A 45 3.96 16.25 -27.30
C GLU A 45 4.34 14.97 -28.06
N GLY A 46 4.00 13.83 -27.48
CA GLY A 46 4.14 12.51 -28.09
C GLY A 46 2.87 12.09 -28.83
N ALA A 47 2.91 10.89 -29.46
CA ALA A 47 1.74 10.28 -30.11
C ALA A 47 0.61 9.92 -29.11
N SER A 48 0.94 9.74 -27.84
CA SER A 48 0.00 9.41 -26.76
C SER A 48 -0.23 10.61 -25.83
N PRO A 49 -1.48 10.84 -25.37
CA PRO A 49 -1.79 11.94 -24.46
C PRO A 49 -1.07 11.75 -23.12
N MET A 50 -0.24 12.71 -22.78
CA MET A 50 0.56 12.69 -21.55
C MET A 50 0.14 13.84 -20.62
N THR A 51 0.19 13.59 -19.33
CA THR A 51 0.11 14.64 -18.29
C THR A 51 1.41 14.65 -17.52
N VAL A 52 1.98 15.82 -17.37
CA VAL A 52 3.18 16.04 -16.55
C VAL A 52 2.78 16.80 -15.30
N LEU A 53 3.13 16.26 -14.15
CA LEU A 53 3.03 16.95 -12.86
C LEU A 53 4.43 17.41 -12.47
N THR A 54 4.64 18.70 -12.48
CA THR A 54 5.93 19.30 -12.12
C THR A 54 6.12 19.33 -10.59
N ALA A 55 7.36 19.57 -10.13
CA ALA A 55 7.61 19.78 -8.69
C ALA A 55 6.78 20.93 -8.09
N GLU A 56 6.48 21.96 -8.89
CA GLU A 56 5.62 23.07 -8.48
C GLU A 56 4.15 22.64 -8.31
N ASP A 57 3.63 21.82 -9.24
CA ASP A 57 2.28 21.27 -9.15
C ASP A 57 2.15 20.34 -7.93
N ILE A 58 3.17 19.53 -7.66
CA ILE A 58 3.24 18.65 -6.49
C ILE A 58 3.21 19.50 -5.21
N ALA A 59 4.03 20.54 -5.12
CA ALA A 59 4.08 21.43 -3.97
C ALA A 59 2.74 22.16 -3.75
N LYS A 60 2.12 22.67 -4.82
CA LYS A 60 0.82 23.37 -4.77
C LYS A 60 -0.34 22.43 -4.38
N SER A 61 -0.25 21.15 -4.68
CA SER A 61 -1.30 20.19 -4.35
C SER A 61 -1.48 19.99 -2.84
N GLY A 62 -0.47 20.30 -2.05
CA GLY A 62 -0.42 20.04 -0.62
C GLY A 62 -0.30 18.57 -0.22
N ALA A 63 -0.16 17.66 -1.20
CA ALA A 63 0.00 16.23 -0.94
C ALA A 63 1.26 15.96 -0.12
N GLN A 64 1.15 15.00 0.80
CA GLN A 64 2.26 14.60 1.68
C GLN A 64 3.02 13.40 1.13
N ASP A 65 2.38 12.61 0.28
CA ASP A 65 2.93 11.47 -0.41
C ASP A 65 2.36 11.35 -1.84
N ILE A 66 2.98 10.47 -2.62
CA ILE A 66 2.62 10.28 -4.03
C ILE A 66 1.21 9.69 -4.16
N SER A 67 0.78 8.85 -3.22
CA SER A 67 -0.55 8.23 -3.26
C SER A 67 -1.67 9.26 -3.10
N GLN A 68 -1.50 10.21 -2.19
CA GLN A 68 -2.44 11.34 -2.02
C GLN A 68 -2.51 12.23 -3.25
N LEU A 69 -1.37 12.44 -3.92
CA LEU A 69 -1.32 13.23 -5.16
C LEU A 69 -2.06 12.51 -6.29
N LEU A 70 -1.68 11.26 -6.56
CA LEU A 70 -2.17 10.52 -7.72
C LEU A 70 -3.61 10.08 -7.58
N SER A 71 -4.08 9.75 -6.36
CA SER A 71 -5.48 9.37 -6.13
C SER A 71 -6.51 10.46 -6.45
N LYS A 72 -6.08 11.74 -6.42
CA LYS A 72 -6.93 12.89 -6.76
C LYS A 72 -7.02 13.19 -8.25
N LEU A 73 -6.24 12.51 -9.08
CA LEU A 73 -6.25 12.75 -10.52
C LEU A 73 -7.48 12.13 -11.18
N PRO A 74 -8.09 12.82 -12.16
CA PRO A 74 -9.27 12.29 -12.88
C PRO A 74 -9.00 10.97 -13.62
N VAL A 75 -7.74 10.64 -13.90
CA VAL A 75 -7.34 9.40 -14.57
C VAL A 75 -7.22 8.23 -13.60
N SER A 76 -7.16 8.48 -12.29
CA SER A 76 -7.17 7.44 -11.26
C SER A 76 -8.58 6.88 -11.11
N GLY A 77 -8.71 5.57 -11.28
CA GLY A 77 -10.00 4.89 -11.28
C GLY A 77 -10.14 3.84 -10.18
N SER A 78 -11.17 3.02 -10.32
CA SER A 78 -11.41 1.86 -9.46
C SER A 78 -10.18 0.96 -9.42
N GLY A 79 -9.82 0.42 -8.25
CA GLY A 79 -8.59 -0.34 -8.04
C GLY A 79 -7.40 0.52 -7.61
N THR A 80 -7.50 1.86 -7.61
CA THR A 80 -6.57 2.73 -6.89
C THR A 80 -6.81 2.57 -5.38
N PHE A 81 -5.74 2.37 -4.63
CA PHE A 81 -5.81 2.29 -3.17
C PHE A 81 -4.63 3.00 -2.52
N SER A 82 -4.83 3.38 -1.28
CA SER A 82 -3.83 4.00 -0.43
C SER A 82 -3.90 3.37 0.97
N THR A 83 -3.12 3.90 1.90
CA THR A 83 -3.23 3.52 3.30
C THR A 83 -4.58 3.91 3.92
N GLN A 84 -5.30 4.87 3.34
CA GLN A 84 -6.64 5.24 3.80
C GLN A 84 -7.62 4.07 3.61
N GLY A 85 -8.29 3.67 4.68
CA GLY A 85 -9.20 2.53 4.71
C GLY A 85 -8.51 1.19 5.00
N ASN A 86 -7.18 1.15 5.14
CA ASN A 86 -6.49 -0.05 5.61
C ASN A 86 -6.94 -0.43 7.03
N ASN A 87 -7.14 -1.71 7.23
CA ASN A 87 -7.51 -2.28 8.53
C ASN A 87 -6.97 -3.72 8.65
N SER A 88 -7.22 -4.40 9.75
CA SER A 88 -6.68 -5.74 10.00
C SER A 88 -7.13 -6.83 9.01
N ASP A 89 -8.13 -6.56 8.21
CA ASP A 89 -8.65 -7.52 7.21
C ASP A 89 -7.99 -7.32 5.83
N ASP A 90 -7.22 -6.23 5.64
CA ASP A 90 -6.45 -6.00 4.44
C ASP A 90 -5.20 -6.87 4.34
N THR A 91 -4.76 -7.13 3.10
CA THR A 91 -3.64 -8.02 2.79
C THR A 91 -2.35 -7.30 2.45
N ALA A 92 -2.40 -6.02 2.09
CA ALA A 92 -1.27 -5.17 1.71
C ALA A 92 -1.27 -3.87 2.54
N ASN A 93 -1.26 -4.03 3.87
CA ASN A 93 -1.26 -2.90 4.81
C ASN A 93 -0.01 -2.03 4.62
N GLY A 94 -0.19 -0.71 4.68
CA GLY A 94 0.87 0.26 4.49
C GLY A 94 1.21 0.56 3.03
N GLY A 95 0.77 -0.27 2.08
CA GLY A 95 1.02 -0.09 0.65
C GLY A 95 0.01 0.84 -0.03
N ALA A 96 0.41 1.35 -1.20
CA ALA A 96 -0.45 2.17 -2.06
C ALA A 96 -0.14 1.94 -3.53
N ALA A 97 -1.16 1.98 -4.37
CA ALA A 97 -1.01 1.87 -5.82
C ALA A 97 -2.08 2.65 -6.58
N VAL A 98 -1.80 2.94 -7.84
CA VAL A 98 -2.72 3.64 -8.75
C VAL A 98 -3.19 2.70 -9.83
N SER A 99 -4.48 2.73 -10.10
CA SER A 99 -5.13 2.08 -11.24
C SER A 99 -5.53 3.16 -12.25
N LEU A 100 -4.81 3.26 -13.33
CA LEU A 100 -5.18 4.18 -14.40
C LEU A 100 -6.45 3.70 -15.12
N ARG A 101 -7.39 4.61 -15.33
CA ARG A 101 -8.66 4.37 -16.01
C ARG A 101 -9.52 3.23 -15.39
N GLY A 102 -9.19 2.79 -14.16
CA GLY A 102 -9.90 1.70 -13.48
C GLY A 102 -9.62 0.30 -14.03
N LEU A 103 -8.49 0.11 -14.74
CA LEU A 103 -8.13 -1.18 -15.36
C LEU A 103 -7.29 -2.09 -14.46
N GLY A 104 -7.01 -1.66 -13.23
CA GLY A 104 -6.22 -2.41 -12.25
C GLY A 104 -4.82 -1.81 -12.03
N ALA A 105 -4.30 -2.00 -10.82
CA ALA A 105 -2.93 -1.59 -10.48
C ALA A 105 -1.88 -2.48 -11.15
N ASP A 106 -2.21 -3.72 -11.43
CA ASP A 106 -1.43 -4.73 -12.16
C ASP A 106 -1.31 -4.43 -13.66
N SER A 107 -2.26 -3.66 -14.20
CA SER A 107 -2.27 -3.20 -15.59
C SER A 107 -1.68 -1.79 -15.77
N THR A 108 -1.28 -1.14 -14.67
CA THR A 108 -0.67 0.19 -14.64
C THR A 108 0.82 0.08 -14.37
N LEU A 109 1.63 0.38 -15.38
CA LEU A 109 3.09 0.32 -15.23
C LEU A 109 3.60 1.53 -14.46
N VAL A 110 4.32 1.28 -13.35
CA VAL A 110 5.04 2.30 -12.62
C VAL A 110 6.54 2.16 -12.90
N LEU A 111 7.15 3.27 -13.34
CA LEU A 111 8.59 3.38 -13.60
C LEU A 111 9.21 4.42 -12.68
N LEU A 112 10.48 4.24 -12.39
CA LEU A 112 11.34 5.18 -11.68
C LEU A 112 12.55 5.51 -12.55
N ASN A 113 12.67 6.77 -12.96
CA ASN A 113 13.67 7.19 -13.95
C ASN A 113 13.67 6.30 -15.21
N GLY A 114 12.47 5.96 -15.74
CA GLY A 114 12.30 5.15 -16.93
C GLY A 114 12.49 3.64 -16.75
N ARG A 115 12.85 3.14 -15.56
CA ARG A 115 13.12 1.73 -15.27
C ARG A 115 12.13 1.15 -14.27
N ARG A 116 11.87 -0.15 -14.38
CA ARG A 116 11.00 -0.89 -13.46
C ARG A 116 11.61 -0.98 -12.07
N ILE A 117 10.73 -1.13 -11.07
CA ILE A 117 11.09 -1.45 -9.68
C ILE A 117 10.37 -2.72 -9.27
N ALA A 118 10.86 -3.38 -8.22
CA ALA A 118 10.22 -4.58 -7.69
C ALA A 118 8.78 -4.28 -7.23
N VAL A 119 7.88 -5.20 -7.53
CA VAL A 119 6.50 -5.16 -7.01
C VAL A 119 6.48 -5.40 -5.51
N SER A 120 5.41 -5.00 -4.83
CA SER A 120 5.17 -5.39 -3.44
C SER A 120 5.18 -6.91 -3.31
N SER A 121 5.80 -7.42 -2.26
CA SER A 121 5.81 -8.85 -1.98
C SER A 121 4.48 -9.39 -1.45
N PHE A 122 3.59 -8.51 -0.99
CA PHE A 122 2.22 -8.84 -0.64
C PHE A 122 1.27 -8.31 -1.72
N ALA A 123 0.41 -9.17 -2.24
CA ALA A 123 -0.62 -8.78 -3.18
C ALA A 123 -1.75 -8.02 -2.47
N LYS A 124 -2.39 -7.09 -3.14
CA LYS A 124 -3.67 -6.53 -2.71
C LYS A 124 -4.77 -7.54 -3.00
N SER A 125 -5.60 -7.84 -2.00
CA SER A 125 -6.55 -8.96 -2.04
C SER A 125 -5.80 -10.30 -2.22
N ILE A 126 -6.20 -11.14 -3.18
CA ILE A 126 -5.62 -12.47 -3.38
C ILE A 126 -4.58 -12.47 -4.51
N ASP A 127 -4.75 -11.62 -5.53
CA ASP A 127 -4.13 -11.80 -6.85
C ASP A 127 -3.52 -10.52 -7.45
N THR A 128 -3.82 -9.33 -6.92
CA THR A 128 -3.39 -8.09 -7.54
C THR A 128 -1.96 -7.72 -7.13
N ALA A 129 -1.00 -7.98 -8.02
CA ALA A 129 0.36 -7.48 -7.89
C ALA A 129 0.42 -5.98 -8.18
N PHE A 130 1.24 -5.25 -7.44
CA PHE A 130 1.38 -3.80 -7.63
C PHE A 130 2.76 -3.30 -7.21
N VAL A 131 3.16 -2.16 -7.74
CA VAL A 131 4.30 -1.39 -7.24
C VAL A 131 3.82 -0.51 -6.10
N ASP A 132 4.44 -0.64 -4.92
CA ASP A 132 4.12 0.22 -3.79
C ASP A 132 4.73 1.62 -3.99
N ILE A 133 3.88 2.59 -4.34
CA ILE A 133 4.30 3.99 -4.56
C ILE A 133 4.69 4.71 -3.26
N ASN A 134 4.37 4.15 -2.08
CA ASN A 134 4.87 4.65 -0.80
C ASN A 134 6.36 4.35 -0.56
N SER A 135 6.96 3.48 -1.40
CA SER A 135 8.41 3.24 -1.40
C SER A 135 9.22 4.36 -2.07
N ILE A 136 8.56 5.40 -2.59
CA ILE A 136 9.20 6.50 -3.30
C ILE A 136 8.91 7.81 -2.56
N PRO A 137 9.95 8.48 -2.02
CA PRO A 137 9.76 9.73 -1.28
C PRO A 137 9.34 10.87 -2.20
N ILE A 138 8.25 11.57 -1.85
CA ILE A 138 7.75 12.71 -2.65
C ILE A 138 8.77 13.86 -2.73
N SER A 139 9.63 14.02 -1.72
CA SER A 139 10.69 15.02 -1.66
C SER A 139 11.75 14.84 -2.74
N ALA A 140 11.97 13.58 -3.16
CA ALA A 140 12.92 13.22 -4.22
C ALA A 140 12.35 13.39 -5.64
N VAL A 141 11.05 13.67 -5.78
CA VAL A 141 10.40 13.74 -7.10
C VAL A 141 10.67 15.08 -7.77
N LYS A 142 11.19 15.04 -8.99
CA LYS A 142 11.36 16.20 -9.90
C LYS A 142 10.07 16.45 -10.69
N ARG A 143 9.48 15.38 -11.25
CA ARG A 143 8.20 15.39 -11.97
C ARG A 143 7.61 14.00 -12.07
N ILE A 144 6.34 13.91 -12.40
CA ILE A 144 5.66 12.65 -12.69
C ILE A 144 5.03 12.75 -14.08
N ASP A 145 5.44 11.86 -14.97
CA ASP A 145 4.91 11.75 -16.31
C ASP A 145 3.85 10.64 -16.33
N ILE A 146 2.65 10.96 -16.81
CA ILE A 146 1.52 10.02 -16.87
C ILE A 146 1.08 9.86 -18.32
N VAL A 147 1.41 8.72 -18.92
CA VAL A 147 0.91 8.32 -20.23
C VAL A 147 -0.46 7.68 -20.04
N LYS A 148 -1.51 8.32 -20.56
CA LYS A 148 -2.91 7.94 -20.32
C LYS A 148 -3.45 6.89 -21.29
N ASP A 149 -2.64 6.43 -22.20
CA ASP A 149 -3.01 5.42 -23.19
C ASP A 149 -2.15 4.16 -23.03
N GLY A 150 -2.55 3.07 -23.68
CA GLY A 150 -1.77 1.84 -23.69
C GLY A 150 -0.39 2.07 -24.31
N ALA A 151 0.64 1.73 -23.57
CA ALA A 151 2.03 1.87 -23.99
C ALA A 151 2.76 0.51 -24.06
N SER A 152 1.99 -0.56 -24.26
CA SER A 152 2.52 -1.93 -24.31
C SER A 152 3.49 -2.17 -25.44
N ALA A 153 3.40 -1.42 -26.55
CA ALA A 153 4.36 -1.47 -27.65
C ALA A 153 5.74 -0.98 -27.25
N THR A 154 5.82 -0.01 -26.32
CA THR A 154 7.06 0.58 -25.85
C THR A 154 7.61 -0.15 -24.61
N TYR A 155 6.70 -0.52 -23.67
CA TYR A 155 7.10 -0.99 -22.34
C TYR A 155 6.67 -2.43 -22.02
N GLY A 156 5.98 -3.13 -22.94
CA GLY A 156 5.51 -4.50 -22.73
C GLY A 156 4.13 -4.60 -22.08
N SER A 157 3.76 -5.82 -21.70
CA SER A 157 2.38 -6.21 -21.32
C SER A 157 1.82 -5.51 -20.08
N ASP A 158 2.66 -5.00 -19.19
CA ASP A 158 2.21 -4.39 -17.92
C ASP A 158 1.70 -2.95 -18.12
N ALA A 159 1.88 -2.37 -19.32
CA ALA A 159 1.48 -1.00 -19.65
C ALA A 159 0.14 -0.93 -20.42
N ILE A 160 -0.84 -1.76 -20.08
CA ILE A 160 -2.15 -1.83 -20.72
C ILE A 160 -2.98 -0.59 -20.38
N ALA A 161 -3.04 -0.24 -19.11
CA ALA A 161 -3.78 0.91 -18.60
C ALA A 161 -3.06 2.24 -18.83
N GLY A 162 -1.75 2.20 -19.00
CA GLY A 162 -0.89 3.37 -19.15
C GLY A 162 0.38 3.23 -18.31
N VAL A 163 1.15 4.33 -18.27
CA VAL A 163 2.44 4.38 -17.58
C VAL A 163 2.49 5.59 -16.65
N ILE A 164 2.98 5.37 -15.45
CA ILE A 164 3.35 6.42 -14.50
C ILE A 164 4.87 6.36 -14.35
N ASN A 165 5.58 7.34 -14.89
CA ASN A 165 7.03 7.43 -14.75
C ASN A 165 7.38 8.54 -13.76
N ILE A 166 7.99 8.17 -12.65
CA ILE A 166 8.40 9.10 -11.60
C ILE A 166 9.85 9.44 -11.83
N ILE A 167 10.12 10.71 -12.16
CA ILE A 167 11.44 11.23 -12.41
C ILE A 167 11.97 11.90 -11.15
N LEU A 168 13.16 11.51 -10.70
CA LEU A 168 13.78 11.97 -9.47
C LEU A 168 14.72 13.15 -9.70
N LYS A 169 14.99 13.92 -8.63
CA LYS A 169 15.92 15.05 -8.57
C LYS A 169 17.36 14.54 -8.49
N LYS A 170 17.89 13.98 -9.56
CA LYS A 170 19.25 13.45 -9.59
C LYS A 170 20.32 14.52 -9.87
N ASP A 171 19.91 15.67 -10.36
CA ASP A 171 20.70 16.82 -10.78
C ASP A 171 20.53 18.04 -9.85
N PHE A 172 20.23 17.80 -8.57
CA PHE A 172 20.06 18.87 -7.59
C PHE A 172 21.42 19.48 -7.20
N GLU A 173 21.51 20.80 -7.19
CA GLU A 173 22.69 21.55 -6.73
C GLU A 173 22.37 22.35 -5.46
N GLY A 174 23.30 22.35 -4.51
CA GLY A 174 23.19 23.14 -3.28
C GLY A 174 22.68 22.34 -2.08
N PHE A 175 22.02 23.02 -1.16
CA PHE A 175 21.51 22.45 0.09
C PHE A 175 20.11 22.97 0.37
N GLU A 176 19.17 22.06 0.61
CA GLU A 176 17.79 22.37 0.91
C GLU A 176 17.32 21.54 2.11
N VAL A 177 16.61 22.17 3.03
CA VAL A 177 15.93 21.51 4.15
C VAL A 177 14.48 21.89 4.13
N ASN A 178 13.61 20.91 4.12
CA ASN A 178 12.16 21.11 4.21
C ASN A 178 11.63 20.47 5.49
N GLY A 179 10.64 21.10 6.08
CA GLY A 179 9.89 20.57 7.20
C GLY A 179 8.43 20.97 7.12
N LYS A 180 7.52 20.04 7.42
CA LYS A 180 6.09 20.30 7.41
C LYS A 180 5.44 19.61 8.59
N VAL A 181 4.52 20.32 9.24
CA VAL A 181 3.64 19.80 10.28
C VAL A 181 2.21 20.15 9.88
N ALA A 182 1.35 19.14 9.88
CA ALA A 182 -0.07 19.29 9.64
C ALA A 182 -0.85 18.68 10.81
N GLU A 183 -1.86 19.38 11.28
CA GLU A 183 -2.74 18.94 12.35
C GLU A 183 -4.18 18.97 11.86
N THR A 184 -4.99 18.05 12.35
CA THR A 184 -6.43 18.02 12.12
C THR A 184 -7.16 18.72 13.27
N VAL A 185 -8.35 19.26 13.00
CA VAL A 185 -9.20 19.87 14.03
C VAL A 185 -9.79 18.81 14.95
N GLU A 186 -10.09 17.64 14.39
CA GLU A 186 -10.59 16.46 15.09
C GLU A 186 -9.41 15.58 15.53
N ASP A 187 -9.66 14.60 16.39
CA ASP A 187 -8.64 13.67 16.87
C ASP A 187 -8.03 12.82 15.74
N GLY A 188 -6.78 12.42 15.88
CA GLY A 188 -6.04 11.62 14.89
C GLY A 188 -5.55 12.41 13.66
N GLY A 189 -4.84 11.75 12.76
CA GLY A 189 -4.50 12.24 11.42
C GLY A 189 -3.45 13.35 11.33
N GLY A 190 -2.78 13.71 12.41
CA GLY A 190 -1.67 14.67 12.36
C GLY A 190 -0.47 14.10 11.60
N GLN A 191 0.18 14.92 10.78
CA GLN A 191 1.30 14.53 9.92
C GLN A 191 2.53 15.40 10.18
N GLN A 192 3.70 14.76 10.10
CA GLN A 192 5.00 15.43 10.17
C GLN A 192 5.87 14.88 9.04
N SER A 193 6.52 15.77 8.31
CA SER A 193 7.49 15.36 7.30
C SER A 193 8.71 16.28 7.31
N GLY A 194 9.85 15.73 6.90
CA GLY A 194 11.09 16.47 6.76
C GLY A 194 11.95 15.87 5.67
N SER A 195 12.69 16.72 4.96
CA SER A 195 13.68 16.24 3.99
C SER A 195 14.91 17.12 3.99
N ILE A 196 16.04 16.51 3.66
CA ILE A 196 17.32 17.17 3.44
C ILE A 196 17.80 16.75 2.06
N LEU A 197 18.06 17.75 1.21
CA LEU A 197 18.63 17.56 -0.11
C LEU A 197 20.01 18.22 -0.14
N PHE A 198 20.99 17.50 -0.62
CA PHE A 198 22.34 18.00 -0.83
C PHE A 198 22.84 17.57 -2.20
N GLY A 199 23.36 18.51 -2.97
CA GLY A 199 23.92 18.25 -4.28
C GLY A 199 25.19 19.08 -4.51
N THR A 200 26.20 18.46 -5.10
CA THR A 200 27.48 19.11 -5.33
C THR A 200 28.23 18.50 -6.50
N ASP A 201 28.94 19.37 -7.20
CA ASP A 201 29.92 18.98 -8.20
C ASP A 201 31.28 18.76 -7.57
N ALA A 202 32.01 17.79 -8.12
CA ALA A 202 33.38 17.44 -7.76
C ALA A 202 34.22 17.13 -9.01
N ALA A 203 35.52 16.87 -8.82
CA ALA A 203 36.43 16.51 -9.89
C ALA A 203 36.44 17.53 -11.06
N ASN A 204 36.41 18.84 -10.75
CA ASN A 204 36.35 19.94 -11.75
C ASN A 204 35.11 19.89 -12.65
N GLY A 205 33.97 19.55 -12.08
CA GLY A 205 32.66 19.45 -12.76
C GLY A 205 32.41 18.11 -13.45
N LYS A 206 33.34 17.15 -13.35
CA LYS A 206 33.17 15.82 -13.95
C LYS A 206 32.30 14.87 -13.11
N ALA A 207 32.11 15.14 -11.86
CA ALA A 207 31.30 14.31 -10.97
C ALA A 207 30.18 15.16 -10.35
N HIS A 208 28.96 14.66 -10.41
CA HIS A 208 27.83 15.24 -9.70
C HIS A 208 27.26 14.22 -8.72
N THR A 209 27.02 14.65 -7.48
CA THR A 209 26.45 13.79 -6.44
C THR A 209 25.23 14.47 -5.83
N THR A 210 24.10 13.81 -5.80
CA THR A 210 22.90 14.23 -5.07
C THR A 210 22.56 13.22 -3.99
N VAL A 211 22.31 13.71 -2.78
CA VAL A 211 21.87 12.91 -1.62
C VAL A 211 20.56 13.49 -1.10
N ILE A 212 19.57 12.63 -0.92
CA ILE A 212 18.25 13.01 -0.40
C ILE A 212 17.94 12.10 0.76
N PHE A 213 17.67 12.70 1.92
CA PHE A 213 17.11 12.03 3.08
C PHE A 213 15.68 12.51 3.29
N ASP A 214 14.76 11.62 3.61
CA ASP A 214 13.39 11.94 3.93
C ASP A 214 12.86 11.20 5.15
N TYR A 215 11.94 11.84 5.82
CA TYR A 215 11.20 11.34 6.96
C TYR A 215 9.74 11.75 6.84
N PHE A 216 8.84 10.82 7.11
CA PHE A 216 7.40 11.06 7.20
C PHE A 216 6.81 10.29 8.37
N LYS A 217 5.93 10.92 9.13
CA LYS A 217 5.12 10.28 10.16
C LYS A 217 3.68 10.78 10.11
N GLU A 218 2.73 9.85 10.17
CA GLU A 218 1.29 10.10 10.27
C GLU A 218 0.73 9.42 11.51
N ARG A 219 -0.14 10.11 12.24
CA ARG A 219 -0.85 9.55 13.39
C ARG A 219 -2.11 8.83 12.93
N GLU A 220 -2.44 7.72 13.60
CA GLU A 220 -3.66 6.97 13.36
C GLU A 220 -4.90 7.86 13.41
N THR A 221 -5.85 7.58 12.53
CA THR A 221 -7.22 8.05 12.60
C THR A 221 -8.14 6.83 12.63
N LEU A 222 -9.01 6.75 13.62
CA LEU A 222 -10.07 5.74 13.66
C LEU A 222 -11.31 6.24 12.92
N PHE A 223 -12.16 5.34 12.46
CA PHE A 223 -13.49 5.72 11.96
C PHE A 223 -14.30 6.41 13.05
N GLY A 224 -14.07 6.04 14.34
CA GLY A 224 -14.68 6.65 15.51
C GLY A 224 -14.37 8.14 15.71
N ASP A 225 -13.25 8.63 15.16
CA ASP A 225 -12.79 10.01 15.32
C ASP A 225 -13.55 11.02 14.44
N ARG A 226 -14.44 10.56 13.59
CA ARG A 226 -15.19 11.41 12.65
C ARG A 226 -16.68 11.17 12.75
N ASP A 227 -17.47 12.23 12.88
CA ASP A 227 -18.93 12.16 13.03
C ASP A 227 -19.63 11.39 11.92
N TYR A 228 -19.14 11.48 10.68
CA TYR A 228 -19.73 10.82 9.53
C TYR A 228 -19.41 9.31 9.43
N SER A 229 -18.40 8.82 10.14
CA SER A 229 -17.94 7.43 10.08
C SER A 229 -17.92 6.70 11.42
N LYS A 230 -18.23 7.37 12.54
CA LYS A 230 -18.12 6.82 13.91
C LYS A 230 -19.02 5.64 14.21
N SER A 231 -19.96 5.32 13.33
CA SER A 231 -20.84 4.17 13.44
C SER A 231 -21.06 3.52 12.08
N ALA A 232 -21.06 2.20 12.04
CA ALA A 232 -21.47 1.43 10.86
C ALA A 232 -23.01 1.43 10.67
N ASN A 233 -23.78 1.98 11.60
CA ASN A 233 -25.20 2.22 11.42
C ASN A 233 -25.43 3.59 10.77
N GLN A 234 -25.61 3.61 9.45
CA GLN A 234 -25.80 4.83 8.67
C GLN A 234 -27.28 5.20 8.45
N THR A 235 -28.22 4.57 9.17
CA THR A 235 -29.66 4.81 8.97
C THR A 235 -30.07 6.25 9.27
N ALA A 236 -29.41 6.92 10.22
CA ALA A 236 -29.63 8.33 10.53
C ALA A 236 -29.23 9.27 9.38
N ASN A 237 -28.31 8.83 8.51
CA ASN A 237 -27.81 9.56 7.36
C ASN A 237 -28.47 9.13 6.04
N GLY A 238 -29.59 8.36 6.10
CA GLY A 238 -30.30 7.84 4.94
C GLY A 238 -29.66 6.60 4.30
N GLY A 239 -28.63 6.02 4.91
CA GLY A 239 -27.98 4.79 4.50
C GLY A 239 -28.57 3.54 5.17
N SER A 240 -27.83 2.43 5.11
CA SER A 240 -28.19 1.16 5.73
C SER A 240 -27.45 0.94 7.06
N ASP A 241 -27.93 -0.04 7.83
CA ASP A 241 -27.23 -0.53 9.01
C ASP A 241 -26.26 -1.64 8.61
N PHE A 242 -24.96 -1.29 8.54
CA PHE A 242 -23.83 -2.17 8.18
C PHE A 242 -23.16 -2.80 9.40
N ARG A 243 -23.69 -2.61 10.61
CA ARG A 243 -23.14 -3.26 11.80
C ARG A 243 -23.08 -4.77 11.62
N SER A 244 -22.03 -5.39 12.17
CA SER A 244 -21.81 -6.84 12.07
C SER A 244 -22.96 -7.65 12.69
N SER A 245 -23.31 -8.79 12.09
CA SER A 245 -24.24 -9.76 12.66
C SER A 245 -23.63 -10.65 13.76
N ALA A 246 -22.32 -10.52 14.01
CA ALA A 246 -21.64 -11.15 15.13
C ALA A 246 -21.46 -10.12 16.24
N GLY A 247 -22.31 -10.19 17.26
CA GLY A 247 -22.34 -9.28 18.42
C GLY A 247 -21.62 -9.84 19.64
N ASN A 248 -21.60 -9.06 20.72
CA ASN A 248 -21.27 -9.51 22.06
C ASN A 248 -22.20 -8.78 23.06
N PRO A 249 -23.22 -9.48 23.62
CA PRO A 249 -23.54 -10.90 23.47
C PRO A 249 -23.88 -11.29 22.03
N GLY A 250 -23.83 -12.61 21.73
CA GLY A 250 -24.01 -13.14 20.38
C GLY A 250 -25.45 -13.48 19.99
N SER A 251 -25.57 -14.31 18.98
CA SER A 251 -26.81 -14.96 18.56
C SER A 251 -26.55 -16.44 18.36
N TYR A 252 -27.53 -17.32 18.64
CA TYR A 252 -27.37 -18.77 18.63
C TYR A 252 -28.39 -19.45 17.73
N ILE A 253 -28.06 -20.70 17.37
CA ILE A 253 -28.92 -21.61 16.63
C ILE A 253 -28.62 -23.03 17.07
N PRO A 254 -29.62 -23.92 17.20
CA PRO A 254 -29.40 -25.34 17.40
C PRO A 254 -28.60 -25.93 16.26
N ALA A 255 -27.66 -26.84 16.58
CA ALA A 255 -26.80 -27.49 15.59
C ALA A 255 -26.68 -28.99 15.88
N THR A 256 -26.30 -29.76 14.88
CA THR A 256 -25.82 -31.12 15.03
C THR A 256 -24.30 -31.10 14.91
N ILE A 257 -23.60 -31.65 15.88
CA ILE A 257 -22.15 -31.70 15.90
C ILE A 257 -21.69 -33.12 15.53
N GLY A 258 -20.94 -33.23 14.46
CA GLY A 258 -20.34 -34.48 14.01
C GLY A 258 -19.23 -34.93 14.94
N ALA A 259 -18.89 -36.25 14.89
CA ALA A 259 -17.78 -36.79 15.66
C ALA A 259 -16.41 -36.23 15.26
N ASP A 260 -16.32 -35.65 14.08
CA ASP A 260 -15.15 -34.93 13.53
C ASP A 260 -15.15 -33.44 13.88
N GLY A 261 -16.14 -32.98 14.65
CA GLY A 261 -16.32 -31.55 15.01
C GLY A 261 -17.05 -30.72 13.94
N SER A 262 -17.53 -31.33 12.86
CA SER A 262 -18.32 -30.65 11.85
C SER A 262 -19.62 -30.10 12.43
N ILE A 263 -20.00 -28.88 12.02
CA ILE A 263 -21.16 -28.15 12.55
C ILE A 263 -22.23 -28.08 11.46
N THR A 264 -23.40 -28.66 11.72
CA THR A 264 -24.55 -28.59 10.84
C THR A 264 -25.69 -27.86 11.55
N PRO A 265 -26.00 -26.60 11.21
CA PRO A 265 -27.15 -25.90 11.75
C PRO A 265 -28.46 -26.68 11.49
N LYS A 266 -29.33 -26.77 12.49
CA LYS A 266 -30.63 -27.48 12.39
C LYS A 266 -31.72 -26.65 11.72
N SER A 267 -31.47 -25.36 11.49
CA SER A 267 -32.39 -24.44 10.83
C SER A 267 -31.61 -23.53 9.85
N ASP A 268 -32.34 -22.78 9.04
CA ASP A 268 -31.74 -21.91 8.04
C ASP A 268 -30.97 -20.75 8.69
N GLN A 269 -30.15 -20.07 7.87
CA GLN A 269 -29.31 -18.94 8.30
C GLN A 269 -30.09 -17.72 8.80
N PHE A 270 -31.41 -17.68 8.67
CA PHE A 270 -32.28 -16.60 9.12
C PHE A 270 -32.95 -16.87 10.48
N SER A 271 -32.75 -18.06 11.05
CA SER A 271 -33.38 -18.51 12.28
C SER A 271 -32.53 -18.31 13.53
N TRP A 272 -31.48 -17.47 13.45
CA TRP A 272 -30.69 -17.13 14.62
C TRP A 272 -31.54 -16.43 15.70
N THR A 273 -31.22 -16.67 16.96
CA THR A 273 -31.87 -16.06 18.10
C THR A 273 -30.86 -15.18 18.82
N PRO A 274 -31.10 -13.85 18.93
CA PRO A 274 -30.25 -12.97 19.72
C PRO A 274 -30.27 -13.38 21.20
N ASP A 275 -29.11 -13.20 21.87
CA ASP A 275 -29.04 -13.36 23.33
C ASP A 275 -30.07 -12.48 24.04
N VAL A 276 -30.64 -12.98 25.12
CA VAL A 276 -31.64 -12.25 25.92
C VAL A 276 -31.07 -10.95 26.53
N ASN A 277 -29.74 -10.89 26.73
CA ASN A 277 -29.02 -9.72 27.24
C ASN A 277 -28.57 -8.76 26.12
N CYS A 278 -28.87 -9.06 24.85
CA CYS A 278 -28.57 -8.13 23.78
C CYS A 278 -29.33 -6.81 23.96
N PRO A 279 -28.62 -5.66 23.95
CA PRO A 279 -29.29 -4.37 24.03
C PRO A 279 -30.33 -4.22 22.91
N ALA A 280 -31.55 -3.72 23.26
CA ALA A 280 -32.65 -3.61 22.30
C ALA A 280 -32.26 -2.77 21.05
N ALA A 281 -31.38 -1.79 21.19
CA ALA A 281 -30.87 -0.98 20.09
C ALA A 281 -29.94 -1.78 19.12
N ASP A 282 -29.40 -2.91 19.59
CA ASP A 282 -28.49 -3.75 18.82
C ASP A 282 -29.17 -4.97 18.23
N VAL A 283 -30.41 -5.27 18.66
CA VAL A 283 -31.22 -6.32 18.06
C VAL A 283 -31.76 -5.84 16.71
N LYS A 284 -31.39 -6.54 15.63
CA LYS A 284 -31.97 -6.32 14.31
C LYS A 284 -32.21 -7.63 13.59
N GLY A 285 -33.49 -7.95 13.40
CA GLY A 285 -33.89 -9.25 12.85
C GLY A 285 -33.44 -10.39 13.78
N ALA A 286 -32.75 -11.36 13.25
CA ALA A 286 -32.27 -12.55 13.95
C ALA A 286 -30.93 -12.35 14.68
N TYR A 287 -30.41 -11.15 14.76
CA TYR A 287 -29.01 -10.93 15.20
C TYR A 287 -28.91 -9.88 16.30
N CYS A 288 -28.01 -10.13 17.26
CA CYS A 288 -27.38 -9.11 18.08
C CYS A 288 -26.24 -8.49 17.31
N ARG A 289 -26.33 -7.19 16.99
CA ARG A 289 -25.39 -6.48 16.14
C ARG A 289 -24.23 -5.89 16.95
N TYR A 290 -23.09 -5.75 16.27
CA TYR A 290 -21.90 -5.09 16.81
C TYR A 290 -21.47 -3.94 15.91
N ASP A 291 -21.28 -2.76 16.49
CA ASP A 291 -20.73 -1.62 15.80
C ASP A 291 -19.19 -1.68 15.83
N TYR A 292 -18.61 -2.03 14.70
CA TYR A 292 -17.17 -2.19 14.57
C TYR A 292 -16.45 -0.88 14.21
N ALA A 293 -17.17 0.11 13.69
CA ALA A 293 -16.58 1.34 13.18
C ALA A 293 -15.72 2.09 14.23
N PRO A 294 -16.14 2.23 15.50
CA PRO A 294 -15.39 3.01 16.48
C PRO A 294 -13.95 2.54 16.73
N VAL A 295 -13.68 1.26 16.50
CA VAL A 295 -12.38 0.64 16.83
C VAL A 295 -11.52 0.31 15.60
N MET A 296 -12.04 0.58 14.41
CA MET A 296 -11.32 0.30 13.16
C MET A 296 -10.50 1.50 12.71
N THR A 297 -9.29 1.23 12.24
CA THR A 297 -8.45 2.22 11.59
C THR A 297 -9.09 2.71 10.29
N SER A 298 -9.17 4.03 10.14
CA SER A 298 -9.49 4.71 8.89
C SER A 298 -8.23 5.10 8.12
N THR A 299 -7.21 5.59 8.85
CA THR A 299 -5.87 5.84 8.32
C THR A 299 -4.87 5.33 9.35
N PRO A 300 -3.93 4.44 8.99
CA PRO A 300 -3.00 3.84 9.93
C PRO A 300 -1.99 4.86 10.47
N GLU A 301 -1.49 4.60 11.68
CA GLU A 301 -0.20 5.17 12.04
C GLU A 301 0.84 4.68 11.05
N SER A 302 1.63 5.61 10.50
CA SER A 302 2.66 5.28 9.52
C SER A 302 3.92 6.07 9.79
N THR A 303 5.07 5.40 9.67
CA THR A 303 6.40 6.03 9.71
C THR A 303 7.17 5.59 8.47
N ARG A 304 7.82 6.54 7.78
CA ARG A 304 8.62 6.26 6.58
C ARG A 304 9.95 6.99 6.69
N VAL A 305 11.02 6.30 6.35
CA VAL A 305 12.39 6.85 6.35
C VAL A 305 13.08 6.42 5.08
N GLY A 306 13.61 7.37 4.33
CA GLY A 306 14.25 7.13 3.04
C GLY A 306 15.62 7.78 2.88
N LEU A 307 16.44 7.13 2.06
CA LEU A 307 17.72 7.64 1.59
C LEU A 307 17.85 7.38 0.11
N SER A 308 18.14 8.42 -0.66
CA SER A 308 18.44 8.31 -2.09
C SER A 308 19.78 8.97 -2.37
N VAL A 309 20.61 8.31 -3.17
CA VAL A 309 21.92 8.80 -3.60
C VAL A 309 22.03 8.62 -5.11
N PHE A 310 22.37 9.69 -5.78
CA PHE A 310 22.60 9.71 -7.22
C PHE A 310 24.03 10.18 -7.48
N GLN A 311 24.70 9.52 -8.38
CA GLN A 311 26.07 9.83 -8.76
C GLN A 311 26.20 9.77 -10.27
N ASP A 312 26.62 10.85 -10.87
CA ASP A 312 27.05 10.93 -12.26
C ASP A 312 28.58 11.20 -12.33
N TYR A 313 29.26 10.60 -13.30
CA TYR A 313 30.67 10.84 -13.53
C TYR A 313 30.99 10.87 -15.04
N GLU A 314 31.54 11.97 -15.51
CA GLU A 314 31.93 12.17 -16.88
C GLU A 314 33.39 11.78 -17.07
N PHE A 315 33.66 10.67 -17.76
CA PHE A 315 35.02 10.30 -18.16
C PHE A 315 35.56 11.25 -19.22
N ASN A 316 34.74 11.53 -20.22
CA ASN A 316 34.92 12.49 -21.30
C ASN A 316 33.55 12.86 -21.89
N ASP A 317 33.50 13.72 -22.92
CA ASP A 317 32.24 14.18 -23.55
C ASP A 317 31.42 13.05 -24.20
N GLU A 318 31.99 11.89 -24.46
CA GLU A 318 31.37 10.75 -25.13
C GLU A 318 30.99 9.61 -24.18
N LEU A 319 31.42 9.64 -22.90
CA LEU A 319 31.22 8.55 -21.98
C LEU A 319 30.98 9.05 -20.55
N LYS A 320 29.80 8.70 -20.02
CA LYS A 320 29.38 9.00 -18.66
C LYS A 320 28.98 7.71 -17.91
N LEU A 321 29.27 7.66 -16.63
CA LEU A 321 28.76 6.67 -15.70
C LEU A 321 27.67 7.33 -14.88
N PHE A 322 26.58 6.61 -14.65
CA PHE A 322 25.56 6.99 -13.66
C PHE A 322 25.29 5.85 -12.69
N ALA A 323 24.99 6.22 -11.45
CA ALA A 323 24.59 5.28 -10.42
C ALA A 323 23.45 5.88 -9.57
N GLU A 324 22.48 5.05 -9.26
CA GLU A 324 21.34 5.40 -8.40
C GLU A 324 21.25 4.37 -7.28
N MET A 325 21.11 4.82 -6.05
CA MET A 325 20.83 3.97 -4.90
C MET A 325 19.67 4.57 -4.12
N MET A 326 18.69 3.76 -3.82
CA MET A 326 17.55 4.15 -3.00
C MET A 326 17.28 3.06 -1.96
N TYR A 327 16.93 3.48 -0.77
CA TYR A 327 16.41 2.66 0.31
C TYR A 327 15.26 3.37 0.98
N GLN A 328 14.18 2.64 1.21
CA GLN A 328 12.99 3.13 1.91
C GLN A 328 12.53 2.09 2.92
N HIS A 329 12.36 2.51 4.16
CA HIS A 329 11.75 1.75 5.24
C HIS A 329 10.42 2.36 5.62
N ASN A 330 9.36 1.56 5.61
CA ASN A 330 8.00 1.96 5.97
C ASN A 330 7.47 1.06 7.06
N GLU A 331 6.89 1.65 8.07
CA GLU A 331 6.14 0.97 9.13
C GLU A 331 4.69 1.45 9.11
N SER A 332 3.74 0.56 9.36
CA SER A 332 2.34 0.93 9.56
C SER A 332 1.67 0.04 10.59
N VAL A 333 0.77 0.61 11.38
CA VAL A 333 -0.03 -0.13 12.38
C VAL A 333 -1.50 0.07 12.08
N VAL A 334 -2.21 -1.05 11.92
CA VAL A 334 -3.65 -1.05 11.62
C VAL A 334 -4.41 -1.81 12.69
N LYS A 335 -5.62 -1.35 12.99
CA LYS A 335 -6.56 -2.02 13.89
C LYS A 335 -7.85 -2.37 13.16
N GLY A 336 -8.39 -3.52 13.51
CA GLY A 336 -9.73 -3.94 13.10
C GLY A 336 -10.53 -4.38 14.30
N ALA A 337 -11.81 -4.64 14.12
CA ALA A 337 -12.64 -5.16 15.18
C ALA A 337 -12.12 -6.52 15.66
N ALA A 338 -12.40 -6.87 16.92
CA ALA A 338 -12.11 -8.19 17.48
C ALA A 338 -12.61 -9.31 16.57
N SER A 339 -12.02 -10.49 16.67
CA SER A 339 -12.34 -11.64 15.82
C SER A 339 -13.83 -12.02 15.86
N PRO A 340 -14.52 -12.10 14.69
CA PRO A 340 -15.93 -12.47 14.61
C PRO A 340 -16.10 -13.96 14.40
N SER A 341 -17.10 -14.58 15.01
CA SER A 341 -17.64 -15.88 14.62
C SER A 341 -18.91 -15.75 13.82
N PHE A 342 -19.07 -16.58 12.82
CA PHE A 342 -20.30 -16.73 12.03
C PHE A 342 -20.89 -18.13 12.11
N GLY A 343 -20.47 -18.94 13.10
CA GLY A 343 -20.91 -20.31 13.31
C GLY A 343 -19.79 -21.34 13.32
N GLU A 344 -18.52 -20.93 13.45
CA GLU A 344 -17.33 -21.80 13.34
C GLU A 344 -16.98 -22.49 14.65
N PHE A 345 -17.63 -22.20 15.75
CA PHE A 345 -17.49 -22.92 17.02
C PHE A 345 -18.84 -23.34 17.61
N TYR A 346 -18.82 -24.31 18.50
CA TYR A 346 -20.01 -24.92 19.07
C TYR A 346 -19.91 -25.11 20.57
N MET A 347 -21.06 -25.31 21.20
CA MET A 347 -21.20 -25.67 22.60
C MET A 347 -22.17 -26.83 22.75
N LEU A 348 -21.68 -27.96 23.25
CA LEU A 348 -22.48 -29.17 23.44
C LEU A 348 -23.51 -28.97 24.56
N ASN A 349 -24.69 -29.59 24.44
CA ASN A 349 -25.68 -29.60 25.51
C ASN A 349 -25.16 -30.22 26.82
N SER A 350 -24.18 -31.14 26.72
CA SER A 350 -23.48 -31.76 27.85
C SER A 350 -22.36 -30.87 28.45
N ASN A 351 -22.18 -29.63 27.96
CA ASN A 351 -21.09 -28.74 28.41
C ASN A 351 -21.13 -28.53 29.94
N PRO A 352 -19.97 -28.54 30.62
CA PRO A 352 -19.88 -28.33 32.07
C PRO A 352 -20.60 -27.06 32.58
N LEU A 353 -20.64 -25.98 31.79
CA LEU A 353 -21.31 -24.74 32.15
C LEU A 353 -22.82 -24.91 32.23
N PHE A 354 -23.44 -25.75 31.38
CA PHE A 354 -24.88 -26.07 31.45
C PHE A 354 -25.17 -27.06 32.58
N THR A 355 -24.37 -28.09 32.72
CA THR A 355 -24.60 -29.14 33.72
C THR A 355 -24.35 -28.65 35.15
N SER A 356 -23.50 -27.65 35.36
CA SER A 356 -23.26 -27.00 36.67
C SER A 356 -24.23 -25.86 36.97
N GLY A 357 -25.03 -25.43 36.00
CA GLY A 357 -25.96 -24.30 36.15
C GLY A 357 -25.31 -22.92 36.12
N VAL A 358 -24.05 -22.83 35.72
CA VAL A 358 -23.34 -21.54 35.50
C VAL A 358 -23.90 -20.78 34.31
N ALA A 359 -24.30 -21.50 33.26
CA ALA A 359 -24.98 -20.95 32.10
C ALA A 359 -26.29 -21.69 31.84
N THR A 360 -27.24 -21.01 31.21
CA THR A 360 -28.52 -21.62 30.78
C THR A 360 -28.46 -21.84 29.26
N ASN A 361 -28.74 -23.09 28.83
CA ASN A 361 -28.85 -23.36 27.41
C ASN A 361 -30.14 -22.73 26.86
N PRO A 362 -30.08 -21.79 25.92
CA PRO A 362 -31.27 -21.15 25.36
C PRO A 362 -32.17 -22.11 24.56
N PHE A 363 -31.64 -23.28 24.16
CA PHE A 363 -32.37 -24.35 23.45
C PHE A 363 -32.19 -25.66 24.21
N ALA A 364 -32.93 -25.85 25.29
CA ALA A 364 -32.79 -27.00 26.19
C ALA A 364 -32.74 -28.35 25.44
N GLY A 365 -31.70 -29.12 25.66
CA GLY A 365 -31.48 -30.41 25.01
C GLY A 365 -30.76 -30.38 23.66
N GLU A 366 -30.40 -29.20 23.13
CA GLU A 366 -29.76 -29.05 21.85
C GLU A 366 -28.31 -28.60 21.99
N ASP A 367 -27.45 -29.06 21.10
CA ASP A 367 -26.14 -28.45 20.89
C ASP A 367 -26.29 -27.12 20.14
N LEU A 368 -25.37 -26.18 20.38
CA LEU A 368 -25.45 -24.84 19.84
C LEU A 368 -24.25 -24.52 18.96
N THR A 369 -24.50 -23.76 17.90
CA THR A 369 -23.49 -22.93 17.29
C THR A 369 -23.87 -21.46 17.42
N MET A 370 -22.91 -20.55 17.26
CA MET A 370 -23.16 -19.14 17.54
C MET A 370 -22.41 -18.16 16.67
N ARG A 371 -23.05 -17.00 16.48
CA ARG A 371 -22.44 -15.80 15.93
C ARG A 371 -22.06 -14.88 17.07
N ARG A 372 -20.78 -14.64 17.25
CA ARG A 372 -20.29 -13.88 18.37
C ARG A 372 -19.03 -13.10 18.02
N ARG A 373 -18.90 -11.90 18.58
CA ARG A 373 -17.66 -11.13 18.54
C ARG A 373 -16.85 -11.42 19.80
N LEU A 374 -15.59 -11.80 19.64
CA LEU A 374 -14.67 -12.11 20.75
C LEU A 374 -14.03 -10.81 21.26
N THR A 375 -14.85 -9.88 21.75
CA THR A 375 -14.41 -8.54 22.19
C THR A 375 -13.42 -8.57 23.34
N GLU A 376 -13.37 -9.67 24.08
CA GLU A 376 -12.48 -9.90 25.22
C GLU A 376 -11.01 -10.04 24.79
N THR A 377 -10.74 -10.45 23.56
CA THR A 377 -9.39 -10.51 23.01
C THR A 377 -8.87 -9.14 22.56
N GLY A 378 -9.74 -8.12 22.57
CA GLY A 378 -9.43 -6.79 22.05
C GLY A 378 -9.53 -6.70 20.52
N PRO A 379 -9.28 -5.51 19.96
CA PRO A 379 -9.20 -5.31 18.53
C PRO A 379 -8.06 -6.12 17.92
N ARG A 380 -8.23 -6.61 16.70
CA ARG A 380 -7.13 -7.22 15.95
C ARG A 380 -6.18 -6.12 15.51
N GLN A 381 -4.92 -6.19 15.93
CA GLN A 381 -3.88 -5.26 15.57
C GLN A 381 -2.81 -5.95 14.75
N LYS A 382 -2.45 -5.35 13.63
CA LYS A 382 -1.33 -5.76 12.79
C LYS A 382 -0.34 -4.62 12.65
N SER A 383 0.94 -4.92 12.78
CA SER A 383 2.04 -4.06 12.33
C SER A 383 2.64 -4.62 11.05
N SER A 384 2.92 -3.74 10.11
CA SER A 384 3.54 -4.08 8.83
C SER A 384 4.82 -3.25 8.66
N GLU A 385 5.92 -3.94 8.35
CA GLU A 385 7.21 -3.36 8.00
C GLU A 385 7.51 -3.66 6.53
N SER A 386 7.93 -2.64 5.77
CA SER A 386 8.31 -2.78 4.37
C SER A 386 9.67 -2.15 4.13
N ASP A 387 10.63 -2.96 3.69
CA ASP A 387 11.93 -2.53 3.23
C ASP A 387 12.00 -2.60 1.70
N SER A 388 12.27 -1.47 1.06
CA SER A 388 12.48 -1.40 -0.39
C SER A 388 13.87 -0.84 -0.69
N ALA A 389 14.61 -1.48 -1.59
CA ALA A 389 15.84 -0.89 -2.09
C ALA A 389 15.97 -1.10 -3.60
N ARG A 390 16.65 -0.14 -4.22
CA ARG A 390 16.97 -0.16 -5.64
C ARG A 390 18.38 0.35 -5.86
N VAL A 391 19.11 -0.35 -6.72
CA VAL A 391 20.42 0.07 -7.22
C VAL A 391 20.37 0.00 -8.74
N VAL A 392 20.78 1.08 -9.39
CA VAL A 392 21.02 1.13 -10.83
C VAL A 392 22.46 1.56 -11.04
N MET A 393 23.14 0.93 -11.98
CA MET A 393 24.45 1.35 -12.44
C MET A 393 24.51 1.20 -13.94
N GLY A 394 24.90 2.25 -14.63
CA GLY A 394 24.94 2.26 -16.08
C GLY A 394 25.97 3.18 -16.67
N LEU A 395 26.14 3.01 -17.96
CA LEU A 395 26.96 3.86 -18.82
C LEU A 395 26.07 4.44 -19.90
N ASN A 396 26.29 5.68 -20.24
CA ASN A 396 25.69 6.31 -21.40
C ASN A 396 26.73 7.16 -22.15
N GLY A 397 26.40 7.49 -23.36
CA GLY A 397 27.31 8.31 -24.15
C GLY A 397 26.90 8.39 -25.62
N PHE A 398 27.88 8.83 -26.43
CA PHE A 398 27.71 9.00 -27.88
C PHE A 398 28.66 8.09 -28.64
N LEU A 399 28.15 7.51 -29.72
CA LEU A 399 28.92 6.84 -30.75
C LEU A 399 28.67 7.59 -32.06
N THR A 400 29.54 8.53 -32.39
CA THR A 400 29.27 9.55 -33.41
C THR A 400 28.02 10.38 -33.05
N ASP A 401 26.96 10.33 -33.86
CA ASP A 401 25.69 11.05 -33.64
C ASP A 401 24.62 10.18 -32.98
N TRP A 402 24.97 8.94 -32.58
CA TRP A 402 24.06 8.02 -31.92
C TRP A 402 24.30 8.04 -30.41
N GLU A 403 23.24 8.31 -29.68
CA GLU A 403 23.24 8.20 -28.23
C GLU A 403 22.97 6.76 -27.81
N TRP A 404 23.73 6.25 -26.85
CA TRP A 404 23.51 4.92 -26.29
C TRP A 404 23.51 4.92 -24.78
N GLU A 405 22.82 3.95 -24.22
CA GLU A 405 22.77 3.71 -22.77
C GLU A 405 22.70 2.21 -22.52
N VAL A 406 23.40 1.75 -21.50
CA VAL A 406 23.28 0.39 -20.95
C VAL A 406 23.28 0.46 -19.44
N ALA A 407 22.40 -0.30 -18.78
CA ALA A 407 22.32 -0.32 -17.33
C ALA A 407 22.01 -1.70 -16.76
N TYR A 408 22.42 -1.90 -15.53
CA TYR A 408 22.00 -2.96 -14.64
C TYR A 408 21.13 -2.37 -13.53
N THR A 409 19.98 -3.01 -13.27
CA THR A 409 19.06 -2.65 -12.20
C THR A 409 18.86 -3.83 -11.27
N TYR A 410 19.05 -3.61 -9.98
CA TYR A 410 18.61 -4.50 -8.91
C TYR A 410 17.59 -3.77 -8.05
N SER A 411 16.45 -4.40 -7.80
CA SER A 411 15.45 -3.87 -6.89
C SER A 411 14.87 -4.99 -6.04
N TYR A 412 14.56 -4.71 -4.78
CA TYR A 412 13.80 -5.62 -3.95
C TYR A 412 12.76 -4.87 -3.10
N ASN A 413 11.71 -5.59 -2.75
CA ASN A 413 10.78 -5.24 -1.70
C ASN A 413 10.65 -6.43 -0.75
N ARG A 414 10.70 -6.18 0.54
CA ARG A 414 10.53 -7.17 1.60
C ARG A 414 9.50 -6.65 2.58
N ASN A 415 8.46 -7.44 2.84
CA ASN A 415 7.43 -7.11 3.81
C ASN A 415 7.41 -8.13 4.95
N HIS A 416 7.19 -7.63 6.15
CA HIS A 416 6.87 -8.41 7.35
C HIS A 416 5.58 -7.87 7.94
N GLU A 417 4.66 -8.76 8.25
CA GLU A 417 3.43 -8.43 8.98
C GLU A 417 3.38 -9.27 10.27
N TYR A 418 3.07 -8.61 11.38
CA TYR A 418 2.93 -9.20 12.70
C TYR A 418 1.50 -8.97 13.18
N GLY A 419 0.77 -10.06 13.47
CA GLY A 419 -0.49 -9.99 14.20
C GLY A 419 -0.20 -10.00 15.69
N GLU A 420 -0.34 -8.82 16.31
CA GLU A 420 0.13 -8.58 17.69
C GLU A 420 -0.95 -8.83 18.73
N GLN A 421 -2.21 -8.60 18.39
CA GLN A 421 -3.34 -8.68 19.31
C GLN A 421 -4.62 -9.08 18.59
N GLY A 422 -5.54 -9.71 19.33
CA GLY A 422 -6.91 -9.99 18.87
C GLY A 422 -7.04 -11.19 17.94
N PHE A 423 -5.96 -11.95 17.69
CA PHE A 423 -6.00 -13.18 16.94
C PHE A 423 -6.21 -14.36 17.87
N VAL A 424 -7.09 -15.28 17.45
CA VAL A 424 -7.54 -16.40 18.25
C VAL A 424 -7.23 -17.71 17.52
N TRP A 425 -6.60 -18.64 18.23
CA TRP A 425 -6.36 -20.00 17.73
C TRP A 425 -7.61 -20.85 17.92
N THR A 426 -8.28 -21.17 16.81
CA THR A 426 -9.58 -21.86 16.79
C THR A 426 -9.62 -23.16 17.58
N PRO A 427 -8.63 -24.10 17.46
CA PRO A 427 -8.62 -25.32 18.26
C PRO A 427 -8.59 -25.07 19.76
N ARG A 428 -7.79 -24.12 20.24
CA ARG A 428 -7.73 -23.76 21.69
C ARG A 428 -9.02 -23.12 22.19
N LEU A 429 -9.63 -22.27 21.37
CA LEU A 429 -10.94 -21.71 21.70
C LEU A 429 -11.97 -22.80 21.88
N GLN A 430 -12.05 -23.77 20.94
CA GLN A 430 -13.00 -24.87 21.02
C GLN A 430 -12.73 -25.79 22.23
N GLU A 431 -11.46 -26.04 22.57
CA GLU A 431 -11.08 -26.79 23.78
C GLU A 431 -11.51 -26.05 25.06
N ALA A 432 -11.26 -24.74 25.13
CA ALA A 432 -11.66 -23.90 26.24
C ALA A 432 -13.20 -23.85 26.42
N ILE A 433 -13.96 -23.84 25.32
CA ILE A 433 -15.41 -23.95 25.36
C ILE A 433 -15.83 -25.32 25.89
N ASN A 434 -15.27 -26.41 25.36
CA ASN A 434 -15.61 -27.77 25.74
C ASN A 434 -15.34 -28.07 27.22
N SER A 435 -14.25 -27.51 27.76
CA SER A 435 -13.91 -27.64 29.20
C SER A 435 -14.74 -26.72 30.11
N GLY A 436 -15.45 -25.74 29.56
CA GLY A 436 -16.16 -24.71 30.31
C GLY A 436 -15.26 -23.57 30.82
N ALA A 437 -13.98 -23.54 30.44
CA ALA A 437 -13.06 -22.45 30.79
C ALA A 437 -13.43 -21.14 30.07
N PHE A 438 -13.90 -21.21 28.83
CA PHE A 438 -14.45 -20.10 28.08
C PHE A 438 -15.99 -20.24 28.01
N ASN A 439 -16.71 -19.22 28.49
CA ASN A 439 -18.17 -19.17 28.41
C ASN A 439 -18.63 -18.30 27.24
N PRO A 440 -18.99 -18.87 26.08
CA PRO A 440 -19.41 -18.06 24.93
C PRO A 440 -20.75 -17.36 25.10
N LEU A 441 -21.52 -17.65 26.14
CA LEU A 441 -22.78 -16.99 26.47
C LEU A 441 -22.57 -15.78 27.42
N ALA A 442 -21.38 -15.62 27.98
CA ALA A 442 -21.04 -14.45 28.80
C ALA A 442 -20.41 -13.34 27.97
N THR A 443 -20.60 -12.10 28.36
CA THR A 443 -19.99 -10.93 27.72
C THR A 443 -18.56 -10.66 28.20
N THR A 444 -18.16 -11.28 29.31
CA THR A 444 -16.81 -11.20 29.90
C THR A 444 -16.35 -12.60 30.30
N GLN A 445 -15.06 -12.82 30.28
CA GLN A 445 -14.44 -14.07 30.68
C GLN A 445 -13.72 -13.92 32.03
N MET A 446 -13.53 -15.04 32.74
CA MET A 446 -12.82 -15.09 34.00
C MET A 446 -11.49 -15.81 33.83
N GLY A 447 -10.49 -15.40 34.62
CA GLY A 447 -9.16 -16.01 34.59
C GLY A 447 -8.33 -15.60 33.39
N ASP A 448 -7.34 -16.42 33.07
CA ASP A 448 -6.33 -16.24 32.01
C ASP A 448 -6.70 -16.94 30.70
N VAL A 449 -7.96 -17.33 30.52
CA VAL A 449 -8.41 -18.08 29.31
C VAL A 449 -8.18 -17.28 28.04
N ILE A 450 -8.26 -15.95 28.09
CA ILE A 450 -8.00 -15.09 26.93
C ILE A 450 -6.55 -15.22 26.45
N ASP A 451 -5.60 -15.23 27.38
CA ASP A 451 -4.18 -15.43 27.05
C ASP A 451 -3.92 -16.83 26.49
N GLN A 452 -4.66 -17.85 26.95
CA GLN A 452 -4.54 -19.23 26.47
C GLN A 452 -5.04 -19.42 25.04
N ILE A 453 -6.09 -18.71 24.62
CA ILE A 453 -6.67 -18.82 23.29
C ILE A 453 -6.05 -17.83 22.29
N SER A 454 -5.39 -16.78 22.77
CA SER A 454 -4.76 -15.75 21.95
C SER A 454 -3.47 -16.27 21.32
N VAL A 455 -3.14 -15.74 20.16
CA VAL A 455 -1.91 -16.09 19.43
C VAL A 455 -1.41 -14.89 18.64
N ASN A 456 -0.09 -14.75 18.57
CA ASN A 456 0.55 -13.83 17.64
C ASN A 456 0.81 -14.56 16.32
N THR A 457 0.71 -13.84 15.22
CA THR A 457 0.90 -14.40 13.89
C THR A 457 1.95 -13.62 13.11
N THR A 458 2.54 -14.25 12.09
CA THR A 458 3.52 -13.62 11.23
C THR A 458 3.23 -13.92 9.77
N ARG A 459 3.62 -12.99 8.89
CA ARG A 459 3.66 -13.19 7.45
C ARG A 459 4.88 -12.49 6.91
N SER A 460 5.64 -13.14 6.04
CA SER A 460 6.83 -12.57 5.42
C SER A 460 6.80 -12.76 3.92
N GLY A 461 7.18 -11.71 3.20
CA GLY A 461 7.28 -11.77 1.75
C GLY A 461 8.55 -11.10 1.25
N LYS A 462 8.98 -11.51 0.07
CA LYS A 462 10.08 -10.90 -0.66
C LYS A 462 9.80 -10.92 -2.15
N SER A 463 10.03 -9.78 -2.79
CA SER A 463 10.05 -9.64 -4.23
C SER A 463 11.40 -9.08 -4.67
N THR A 464 11.93 -9.58 -5.79
CA THR A 464 13.19 -9.10 -6.38
C THR A 464 13.06 -8.96 -7.88
N THR A 465 13.70 -7.93 -8.42
CA THR A 465 13.85 -7.70 -9.85
C THR A 465 15.32 -7.47 -10.17
N ASN A 466 15.87 -8.27 -11.10
CA ASN A 466 17.17 -8.08 -11.71
C ASN A 466 16.95 -7.78 -13.18
N ALA A 467 17.52 -6.71 -13.70
CA ALA A 467 17.39 -6.38 -15.11
C ALA A 467 18.70 -5.85 -15.69
N VAL A 468 18.91 -6.16 -16.96
CA VAL A 468 19.92 -5.50 -17.81
C VAL A 468 19.18 -4.97 -19.01
N ASP A 469 19.28 -3.69 -19.23
CA ASP A 469 18.69 -2.99 -20.38
C ASP A 469 19.74 -2.22 -21.16
N GLY A 470 19.48 -2.01 -22.45
CA GLY A 470 20.30 -1.18 -23.28
C GLY A 470 19.53 -0.64 -24.47
N LYS A 471 19.85 0.57 -24.85
CA LYS A 471 19.26 1.26 -26.03
C LYS A 471 20.30 2.07 -26.78
N ILE A 472 20.07 2.25 -28.07
CA ILE A 472 20.79 3.18 -28.92
C ILE A 472 19.80 3.91 -29.81
N ALA A 473 19.90 5.22 -29.93
CA ALA A 473 19.01 6.05 -30.71
C ALA A 473 19.80 7.12 -31.49
N GLY A 474 19.33 7.43 -32.69
CA GLY A 474 19.98 8.43 -33.54
C GLY A 474 19.20 8.69 -34.81
N GLU A 475 19.71 9.63 -35.62
CA GLU A 475 19.17 9.95 -36.92
C GLU A 475 19.71 8.95 -37.98
N VAL A 476 18.83 8.45 -38.83
CA VAL A 476 19.18 7.47 -39.89
C VAL A 476 19.39 8.15 -41.22
N PHE A 477 18.45 9.00 -41.64
CA PHE A 477 18.58 9.80 -42.89
C PHE A 477 17.62 11.01 -42.83
N ALA A 478 17.95 12.04 -43.58
CA ALA A 478 17.14 13.24 -43.71
C ALA A 478 16.06 13.09 -44.80
N MET A 479 14.84 13.54 -44.51
CA MET A 479 13.71 13.71 -45.42
C MET A 479 13.40 15.20 -45.57
N PRO A 480 12.64 15.63 -46.59
CA PRO A 480 12.24 17.03 -46.73
C PRO A 480 11.53 17.63 -45.50
N ALA A 481 10.80 16.82 -44.77
CA ALA A 481 10.05 17.23 -43.57
C ALA A 481 10.85 17.05 -42.24
N GLY A 482 12.13 16.67 -42.32
CA GLY A 482 12.98 16.48 -41.15
C GLY A 482 13.73 15.16 -41.16
N ALA A 483 14.56 14.91 -40.16
CA ALA A 483 15.32 13.67 -40.04
C ALA A 483 14.47 12.50 -39.53
N VAL A 484 14.63 11.33 -40.16
CA VAL A 484 14.05 10.08 -39.62
C VAL A 484 14.96 9.59 -38.50
N SER A 485 14.40 9.44 -37.30
CA SER A 485 15.12 8.91 -36.14
C SER A 485 14.70 7.47 -35.85
N MET A 486 15.65 6.69 -35.31
CA MET A 486 15.42 5.30 -34.93
C MET A 486 15.99 5.07 -33.52
N ALA A 487 15.28 4.26 -32.72
CA ALA A 487 15.80 3.68 -31.49
C ALA A 487 15.71 2.15 -31.55
N VAL A 488 16.73 1.48 -31.06
CA VAL A 488 16.82 0.03 -30.91
C VAL A 488 17.24 -0.29 -29.49
N GLY A 489 16.62 -1.26 -28.86
CA GLY A 489 17.05 -1.66 -27.54
C GLY A 489 16.62 -3.06 -27.15
N PHE A 490 17.11 -3.47 -25.99
CA PHE A 490 16.82 -4.77 -25.40
C PHE A 490 16.62 -4.64 -23.88
N GLU A 491 15.91 -5.58 -23.32
CA GLU A 491 15.80 -5.82 -21.88
C GLU A 491 15.86 -7.32 -21.59
N TYR A 492 16.67 -7.70 -20.61
CA TYR A 492 16.57 -8.98 -19.92
C TYR A 492 16.20 -8.73 -18.47
N ARG A 493 15.15 -9.37 -17.99
CA ARG A 493 14.65 -9.19 -16.62
C ARG A 493 14.30 -10.53 -15.98
N GLU A 494 14.77 -10.75 -14.76
CA GLU A 494 14.40 -11.83 -13.88
C GLU A 494 13.64 -11.26 -12.68
N GLU A 495 12.50 -11.84 -12.37
CA GLU A 495 11.63 -11.45 -11.24
C GLU A 495 11.32 -12.68 -10.39
N LYS A 496 11.41 -12.50 -9.07
CA LYS A 496 11.07 -13.54 -8.09
C LYS A 496 10.19 -12.94 -7.01
N LEU A 497 9.19 -13.71 -6.59
CA LEU A 497 8.26 -13.33 -5.53
C LEU A 497 8.07 -14.52 -4.61
N SER A 498 8.00 -14.26 -3.31
CA SER A 498 7.57 -15.21 -2.28
C SER A 498 6.74 -14.49 -1.23
N ASP A 499 5.66 -15.13 -0.80
CA ASP A 499 4.76 -14.70 0.27
C ASP A 499 4.48 -15.92 1.14
N ASN A 500 4.90 -15.87 2.39
CA ASN A 500 4.86 -16.98 3.32
C ASN A 500 4.16 -16.58 4.62
N PRO A 501 2.85 -16.84 4.73
CA PRO A 501 2.08 -16.65 5.96
C PRO A 501 2.43 -17.71 7.00
N ASP A 502 2.07 -17.43 8.26
CA ASP A 502 2.17 -18.36 9.39
C ASP A 502 1.48 -19.70 9.09
N GLU A 503 2.02 -20.77 9.65
CA GLU A 503 1.46 -22.12 9.49
C GLU A 503 0.02 -22.25 10.01
N LEU A 504 -0.36 -21.46 11.02
CA LEU A 504 -1.72 -21.46 11.53
C LEU A 504 -2.70 -20.84 10.53
N PHE A 505 -2.25 -19.82 9.77
CA PHE A 505 -3.05 -19.27 8.66
C PHE A 505 -3.22 -20.28 7.54
N LYS A 506 -2.13 -20.97 7.14
CA LYS A 506 -2.16 -21.96 6.05
C LYS A 506 -3.09 -23.15 6.37
N ARG A 507 -3.24 -23.49 7.65
CA ARG A 507 -4.15 -24.55 8.11
C ARG A 507 -5.57 -24.07 8.40
N GLY A 508 -5.88 -22.77 8.23
CA GLY A 508 -7.18 -22.20 8.57
C GLY A 508 -7.51 -22.24 10.07
N GLU A 509 -6.48 -22.26 10.93
CA GLU A 509 -6.66 -22.38 12.38
C GLU A 509 -6.72 -21.02 13.09
N ILE A 510 -6.54 -19.92 12.37
CA ILE A 510 -6.74 -18.56 12.90
C ILE A 510 -8.17 -18.13 12.64
N PHE A 511 -8.84 -17.75 13.69
CA PHE A 511 -10.27 -17.44 13.68
C PHE A 511 -10.59 -16.22 12.79
N GLY A 512 -11.42 -16.46 11.76
CA GLY A 512 -11.94 -15.38 10.89
C GLY A 512 -10.94 -14.84 9.87
N THR A 513 -9.85 -15.55 9.58
CA THR A 513 -8.88 -15.14 8.55
C THR A 513 -8.08 -16.33 8.03
N GLU A 514 -7.76 -16.29 6.75
CA GLU A 514 -6.97 -17.31 6.05
C GLU A 514 -5.90 -16.64 5.20
N ALA A 515 -4.80 -17.34 4.92
CA ALA A 515 -3.80 -16.91 3.98
C ALA A 515 -3.14 -18.10 3.31
N THR A 516 -2.83 -17.98 2.03
CA THR A 516 -2.19 -19.01 1.22
C THR A 516 -0.76 -18.59 0.90
N GLU A 517 0.17 -19.54 0.99
CA GLU A 517 1.53 -19.35 0.51
C GLU A 517 1.54 -19.15 -1.00
N ALA A 518 2.31 -18.17 -1.47
CA ALA A 518 2.51 -17.91 -2.89
C ALA A 518 4.00 -17.73 -3.20
N SER A 519 4.47 -18.33 -4.29
CA SER A 519 5.81 -18.09 -4.79
C SER A 519 5.88 -18.30 -6.30
N GLY A 520 6.77 -17.58 -6.94
CA GLY A 520 6.98 -17.70 -8.37
C GLY A 520 8.23 -16.97 -8.84
N GLU A 521 8.71 -17.38 -10.00
CA GLU A 521 9.77 -16.69 -10.72
C GLU A 521 9.44 -16.63 -12.20
N ARG A 522 9.89 -15.57 -12.85
CA ARG A 522 9.83 -15.44 -14.31
C ARG A 522 11.06 -14.73 -14.85
N ASP A 523 11.44 -15.05 -16.07
CA ASP A 523 12.39 -14.27 -16.86
C ASP A 523 11.75 -13.78 -18.15
N GLN A 524 12.14 -12.58 -18.53
CA GLN A 524 11.64 -11.91 -19.73
C GLN A 524 12.81 -11.41 -20.56
N LYS A 525 12.72 -11.62 -21.89
CA LYS A 525 13.66 -11.12 -22.88
C LYS A 525 12.91 -10.31 -23.90
N SER A 526 13.28 -9.07 -24.07
CA SER A 526 12.60 -8.15 -24.96
C SER A 526 13.57 -7.49 -25.92
N LEU A 527 13.12 -7.28 -27.14
CA LEU A 527 13.79 -6.45 -28.15
C LEU A 527 12.77 -5.47 -28.68
N PHE A 528 13.17 -4.23 -28.90
CA PHE A 528 12.30 -3.24 -29.51
C PHE A 528 13.03 -2.44 -30.59
N VAL A 529 12.26 -1.93 -31.55
CA VAL A 529 12.68 -0.96 -32.55
C VAL A 529 11.59 0.09 -32.66
N GLU A 530 11.99 1.35 -32.60
CA GLU A 530 11.11 2.51 -32.74
C GLU A 530 11.59 3.40 -33.88
N PHE A 531 10.67 3.95 -34.68
CA PHE A 531 10.98 4.93 -35.72
C PHE A 531 10.14 6.18 -35.50
N ALA A 532 10.75 7.34 -35.64
CA ALA A 532 10.08 8.61 -35.77
C ALA A 532 10.28 9.14 -37.18
N VAL A 533 9.18 9.17 -37.95
CA VAL A 533 9.19 9.58 -39.37
C VAL A 533 8.41 10.88 -39.52
N PRO A 534 9.05 12.05 -39.75
CA PRO A 534 8.35 13.29 -40.01
C PRO A 534 7.69 13.24 -41.39
N LEU A 535 6.36 13.41 -41.46
CA LEU A 535 5.61 13.35 -42.70
C LEU A 535 5.28 14.73 -43.27
N PHE A 536 5.18 15.73 -42.39
CA PHE A 536 4.83 17.12 -42.72
C PHE A 536 5.69 18.08 -41.91
N GLU A 537 5.99 19.26 -42.46
CA GLU A 537 6.63 20.38 -41.75
C GLU A 537 5.63 21.08 -40.82
#